data_b49cd2252c2405a0defbb63bae405618
#
_entry.id   b49cd2252c2405a0defbb63bae405618
#
_cell.length_a   1.000
_cell.length_b   1.000
_cell.length_c   1.000
_cell.angle_alpha   90.00
_cell.angle_beta   90.00
_cell.angle_gamma   90.00
#
_symmetry.space_group_name_H-M   'P 1'
#
loop_
_entity.id
_entity.type
_entity.pdbx_description
1 polymer ?
#
loop_
_entity_poly.entity_id
_entity_poly.type
_entity_poly.pdbx_seq_one_letter_code
_entity_poly.pdbx_strand_id
1 'polypeptide(L)'
;MVKEVRKEYKLIATEAEVSNFLAKNKKDLATIYPKRKVISLYFDTLNYDLYRRSKFMDTDRYKIRVRTYSSDKNLYKEIKFNLQTGKDKYVEKLSFDSLSKVEEINYKGITYVPAAFTEYERSYFSLKSARITIDRNIKFTSHQFRTLFKNVKFFEKNIIEYKNMPAFNEVEKYLEKNPVSFSKYNTAIEKLYLYNEK
;
A
#
# COMPACT_ATOMS: atom_id res chain seq x y z
N MET A 1 -23.92 -1.24 17.28
CA MET A 1 -22.97 -0.17 16.87
C MET A 1 -22.67 -0.35 15.39
N VAL A 2 -23.11 0.57 14.54
CA VAL A 2 -22.76 0.56 13.11
C VAL A 2 -21.28 0.93 13.01
N LYS A 3 -20.43 0.00 12.56
CA LYS A 3 -19.01 0.29 12.30
C LYS A 3 -18.95 1.31 11.16
N GLU A 4 -18.54 2.53 11.45
CA GLU A 4 -18.41 3.60 10.48
C GLU A 4 -17.46 3.13 9.36
N VAL A 5 -17.94 3.07 8.12
CA VAL A 5 -17.15 2.62 6.96
C VAL A 5 -16.10 3.68 6.68
N ARG A 6 -14.86 3.40 7.07
CA ARG A 6 -13.72 4.30 6.83
C ARG A 6 -13.47 4.43 5.34
N LYS A 7 -13.82 5.58 4.77
CA LYS A 7 -13.50 5.90 3.38
C LYS A 7 -12.00 6.20 3.23
N GLU A 8 -11.41 5.66 2.17
CA GLU A 8 -9.99 5.81 1.83
C GLU A 8 -9.89 6.20 0.36
N TYR A 9 -9.33 7.36 0.08
CA TYR A 9 -9.12 7.88 -1.27
C TYR A 9 -7.63 7.94 -1.57
N LYS A 10 -7.26 7.68 -2.83
CA LYS A 10 -5.88 7.75 -3.29
C LYS A 10 -5.77 8.58 -4.54
N LEU A 11 -4.69 9.35 -4.63
CA LEU A 11 -4.31 10.12 -5.79
C LEU A 11 -2.92 9.72 -6.24
N ILE A 12 -2.73 9.67 -7.54
CA ILE A 12 -1.40 9.59 -8.15
C ILE A 12 -0.98 11.02 -8.49
N ALA A 13 0.17 11.45 -7.97
CA ALA A 13 0.64 12.82 -8.08
C ALA A 13 2.12 12.89 -8.50
N THR A 14 2.47 13.90 -9.29
CA THR A 14 3.85 14.29 -9.53
C THR A 14 4.45 14.96 -8.29
N GLU A 15 5.76 15.17 -8.23
CA GLU A 15 6.36 15.90 -7.11
C GLU A 15 5.92 17.37 -7.07
N ALA A 16 5.72 18.00 -8.24
CA ALA A 16 5.18 19.37 -8.31
C ALA A 16 3.77 19.46 -7.70
N GLU A 17 2.89 18.50 -8.00
CA GLU A 17 1.54 18.44 -7.43
C GLU A 17 1.56 18.18 -5.92
N VAL A 18 2.46 17.34 -5.44
CA VAL A 18 2.66 17.14 -4.00
C VAL A 18 3.14 18.42 -3.32
N SER A 19 4.10 19.13 -3.92
CA SER A 19 4.62 20.39 -3.40
C SER A 19 3.54 21.47 -3.35
N ASN A 20 2.74 21.59 -4.40
CA ASN A 20 1.59 22.51 -4.44
C ASN A 20 0.55 22.16 -3.37
N PHE A 21 0.22 20.87 -3.21
CA PHE A 21 -0.69 20.41 -2.17
C PHE A 21 -0.19 20.81 -0.77
N LEU A 22 1.10 20.57 -0.46
CA LEU A 22 1.70 20.92 0.82
C LEU A 22 1.71 22.45 1.06
N ALA A 23 2.03 23.23 0.03
CA ALA A 23 2.05 24.69 0.11
C ALA A 23 0.65 25.28 0.34
N LYS A 24 -0.35 24.86 -0.42
CA LYS A 24 -1.74 25.30 -0.30
C LYS A 24 -2.33 25.02 1.10
N ASN A 25 -1.95 23.90 1.70
CA ASN A 25 -2.52 23.44 2.97
C ASN A 25 -1.61 23.69 4.18
N LYS A 26 -0.52 24.44 4.02
CA LYS A 26 0.52 24.63 5.03
C LYS A 26 -0.03 25.07 6.40
N LYS A 27 -1.09 25.89 6.42
CA LYS A 27 -1.70 26.41 7.67
C LYS A 27 -2.51 25.37 8.43
N ASP A 28 -3.12 24.40 7.71
CA ASP A 28 -4.04 23.41 8.27
C ASP A 28 -3.41 22.02 8.38
N LEU A 29 -2.20 21.85 7.81
CA LEU A 29 -1.51 20.56 7.73
C LEU A 29 -0.51 20.44 8.89
N ALA A 30 -0.74 19.46 9.77
CA ALA A 30 0.19 19.17 10.86
C ALA A 30 0.89 17.82 10.61
N THR A 31 2.22 17.77 10.81
CA THR A 31 2.97 16.52 10.82
C THR A 31 2.64 15.72 12.08
N ILE A 32 2.17 14.48 11.94
CA ILE A 32 1.77 13.63 13.08
C ILE A 32 2.80 12.57 13.44
N TYR A 33 3.66 12.18 12.50
CA TYR A 33 4.76 11.25 12.72
C TYR A 33 5.96 11.62 11.87
N PRO A 34 7.19 11.27 12.28
CA PRO A 34 8.38 11.38 11.44
C PRO A 34 8.21 10.59 10.13
N LYS A 35 8.88 11.05 9.08
CA LYS A 35 8.98 10.30 7.84
C LYS A 35 9.61 8.92 8.10
N ARG A 36 9.06 7.87 7.50
CA ARG A 36 9.52 6.49 7.66
C ARG A 36 9.72 5.82 6.31
N LYS A 37 10.77 5.05 6.20
CA LYS A 37 10.90 4.06 5.14
C LYS A 37 10.03 2.86 5.50
N VAL A 38 9.23 2.40 4.55
CA VAL A 38 8.32 1.26 4.68
C VAL A 38 8.72 0.20 3.68
N ILE A 39 8.99 -1.01 4.17
CA ILE A 39 9.28 -2.16 3.31
C ILE A 39 8.19 -3.21 3.56
N SER A 40 7.64 -3.74 2.49
CA SER A 40 6.64 -4.81 2.58
C SER A 40 6.97 -5.91 1.58
N LEU A 41 6.95 -7.16 2.04
CA LEU A 41 6.95 -8.34 1.21
C LEU A 41 5.52 -8.81 1.08
N TYR A 42 4.99 -8.84 -0.15
CA TYR A 42 3.68 -9.37 -0.47
C TYR A 42 3.75 -10.86 -0.79
N PHE A 43 2.69 -11.56 -0.42
CA PHE A 43 2.53 -12.99 -0.62
C PHE A 43 1.33 -13.28 -1.51
N ASP A 44 1.45 -14.30 -2.36
CA ASP A 44 0.37 -14.81 -3.21
C ASP A 44 0.58 -16.30 -3.47
N THR A 45 -0.42 -16.97 -4.00
CA THR A 45 -0.23 -18.32 -4.53
C THR A 45 0.76 -18.31 -5.71
N LEU A 46 1.26 -19.48 -6.12
CA LEU A 46 2.13 -19.60 -7.30
C LEU A 46 1.47 -19.02 -8.56
N ASN A 47 0.16 -19.11 -8.66
CA ASN A 47 -0.64 -18.66 -9.80
C ASN A 47 -1.12 -17.21 -9.71
N TYR A 48 -0.69 -16.44 -8.69
CA TYR A 48 -1.12 -15.05 -8.48
C TYR A 48 -2.65 -14.89 -8.27
N ASP A 49 -3.29 -15.79 -7.51
CA ASP A 49 -4.74 -15.78 -7.33
C ASP A 49 -5.24 -14.51 -6.63
N LEU A 50 -4.49 -13.99 -5.63
CA LEU A 50 -4.89 -12.74 -4.96
C LEU A 50 -4.78 -11.53 -5.90
N TYR A 51 -3.76 -11.51 -6.78
CA TYR A 51 -3.65 -10.49 -7.82
C TYR A 51 -4.82 -10.58 -8.80
N ARG A 52 -5.12 -11.77 -9.33
CA ARG A 52 -6.23 -11.99 -10.27
C ARG A 52 -7.56 -11.55 -9.67
N ARG A 53 -7.90 -12.01 -8.47
CA ARG A 53 -9.10 -11.58 -7.75
C ARG A 53 -9.17 -10.07 -7.58
N SER A 54 -8.03 -9.44 -7.26
CA SER A 54 -7.97 -7.99 -7.12
C SER A 54 -8.27 -7.23 -8.43
N LYS A 55 -8.01 -7.82 -9.60
CA LYS A 55 -8.27 -7.22 -10.93
C LYS A 55 -9.71 -7.38 -11.36
N PHE A 56 -10.31 -8.54 -11.12
CA PHE A 56 -11.68 -8.83 -11.53
C PHE A 56 -12.76 -8.26 -10.61
N MET A 57 -12.36 -7.39 -9.65
CA MET A 57 -13.28 -6.74 -8.69
C MET A 57 -14.12 -7.75 -7.90
N ASP A 58 -13.61 -8.95 -7.66
CA ASP A 58 -14.21 -9.91 -6.77
C ASP A 58 -14.48 -9.26 -5.41
N THR A 59 -15.66 -9.44 -4.90
CA THR A 59 -16.00 -9.16 -3.51
C THR A 59 -15.18 -10.10 -2.62
N ASP A 60 -14.95 -9.70 -1.38
CA ASP A 60 -14.23 -10.52 -0.39
C ASP A 60 -12.76 -10.85 -0.74
N ARG A 61 -12.13 -9.93 -1.43
CA ARG A 61 -10.70 -10.01 -1.75
C ARG A 61 -9.82 -9.57 -0.58
N TYR A 62 -8.66 -10.18 -0.47
CA TYR A 62 -7.67 -9.80 0.53
C TYR A 62 -6.25 -9.73 -0.06
N LYS A 63 -5.35 -9.13 0.69
CA LYS A 63 -3.92 -9.08 0.40
C LYS A 63 -3.15 -9.47 1.64
N ILE A 64 -2.13 -10.29 1.46
CA ILE A 64 -1.24 -10.75 2.52
C ILE A 64 0.11 -10.10 2.33
N ARG A 65 0.67 -9.54 3.41
CA ARG A 65 2.03 -9.01 3.41
C ARG A 65 2.67 -9.10 4.78
N VAL A 66 3.99 -9.16 4.79
CA VAL A 66 4.80 -8.87 5.97
C VAL A 66 5.46 -7.50 5.78
N ARG A 67 5.42 -6.67 6.81
CA ARG A 67 5.87 -5.28 6.75
C ARG A 67 6.82 -4.95 7.89
N THR A 68 7.81 -4.11 7.59
CA THR A 68 8.65 -3.45 8.57
C THR A 68 8.75 -1.95 8.29
N TYR A 69 9.18 -1.20 9.31
CA TYR A 69 9.41 0.24 9.25
C TYR A 69 10.85 0.53 9.68
N SER A 70 11.49 1.55 9.08
CA SER A 70 12.87 1.92 9.44
C SER A 70 13.06 2.33 10.91
N SER A 71 11.97 2.77 11.55
CA SER A 71 11.96 3.14 12.98
C SER A 71 11.65 1.97 13.93
N ASP A 72 11.37 0.79 13.39
CA ASP A 72 10.93 -0.37 14.16
C ASP A 72 11.50 -1.64 13.54
N LYS A 73 12.30 -2.39 14.31
CA LYS A 73 12.88 -3.67 13.86
C LYS A 73 11.87 -4.82 13.78
N ASN A 74 10.63 -4.58 14.21
CA ASN A 74 9.61 -5.64 14.21
C ASN A 74 9.05 -5.89 12.82
N LEU A 75 8.66 -7.14 12.59
CA LEU A 75 7.91 -7.57 11.41
C LEU A 75 6.44 -7.76 11.75
N TYR A 76 5.58 -7.26 10.89
CA TYR A 76 4.14 -7.35 11.06
C TYR A 76 3.51 -8.08 9.86
N LYS A 77 2.90 -9.24 10.11
CA LYS A 77 2.00 -9.87 9.14
C LYS A 77 0.70 -9.06 9.11
N GLU A 78 0.30 -8.65 7.93
CA GLU A 78 -0.94 -7.92 7.71
C GLU A 78 -1.78 -8.63 6.64
N ILE A 79 -3.03 -8.96 6.98
CA ILE A 79 -4.03 -9.41 6.02
C ILE A 79 -5.07 -8.31 5.89
N LYS A 80 -5.10 -7.66 4.72
CA LYS A 80 -6.04 -6.56 4.46
C LYS A 80 -7.20 -7.08 3.62
N PHE A 81 -8.39 -7.05 4.17
CA PHE A 81 -9.63 -7.43 3.52
C PHE A 81 -10.29 -6.22 2.84
N ASN A 82 -10.93 -6.47 1.72
CA ASN A 82 -11.82 -5.53 1.05
C ASN A 82 -13.15 -6.26 0.84
N LEU A 83 -14.04 -6.10 1.80
CA LEU A 83 -15.35 -6.73 1.87
C LEU A 83 -16.42 -5.82 1.27
N GLN A 84 -17.58 -6.34 0.91
CA GLN A 84 -18.74 -5.51 0.54
C GLN A 84 -19.13 -4.54 1.66
N THR A 85 -19.00 -4.98 2.91
CA THR A 85 -19.30 -4.19 4.12
C THR A 85 -18.21 -3.21 4.52
N GLY A 86 -17.10 -3.13 3.75
CA GLY A 86 -15.99 -2.21 4.04
C GLY A 86 -14.62 -2.86 4.04
N LYS A 87 -13.65 -2.14 4.61
CA LYS A 87 -12.25 -2.60 4.72
C LYS A 87 -11.96 -3.04 6.13
N ASP A 88 -11.40 -4.24 6.28
CA ASP A 88 -10.91 -4.76 7.55
C ASP A 88 -9.43 -5.14 7.45
N LYS A 89 -8.76 -5.27 8.60
CA LYS A 89 -7.33 -5.59 8.66
C LYS A 89 -7.00 -6.39 9.90
N TYR A 90 -6.39 -7.56 9.68
CA TYR A 90 -5.72 -8.33 10.73
C TYR A 90 -4.24 -8.00 10.77
N VAL A 91 -3.66 -7.85 11.96
CA VAL A 91 -2.23 -7.55 12.17
C VAL A 91 -1.70 -8.45 13.26
N GLU A 92 -0.57 -9.09 12.98
CA GLU A 92 0.14 -9.95 13.91
C GLU A 92 1.65 -9.61 13.87
N LYS A 93 2.26 -9.47 15.04
CA LYS A 93 3.72 -9.32 15.15
C LYS A 93 4.37 -10.70 14.97
N LEU A 94 5.38 -10.77 14.11
CA LEU A 94 6.14 -11.99 13.86
C LEU A 94 7.43 -12.00 14.69
N SER A 95 7.87 -13.20 15.05
CA SER A 95 9.13 -13.43 15.77
C SER A 95 10.37 -13.51 14.86
N PHE A 96 10.21 -13.31 13.54
CA PHE A 96 11.34 -13.27 12.62
C PHE A 96 12.11 -11.95 12.73
N ASP A 97 13.41 -11.99 12.53
CA ASP A 97 14.31 -10.83 12.55
C ASP A 97 14.51 -10.19 11.17
N SER A 98 14.11 -10.88 10.10
CA SER A 98 14.28 -10.41 8.70
C SER A 98 13.15 -10.85 7.80
N LEU A 99 12.75 -9.97 6.85
CA LEU A 99 11.78 -10.29 5.81
C LEU A 99 12.20 -11.45 4.92
N SER A 100 13.50 -11.64 4.71
CA SER A 100 14.06 -12.72 3.87
C SER A 100 13.87 -14.11 4.47
N LYS A 101 13.63 -14.20 5.78
CA LYS A 101 13.39 -15.47 6.49
C LYS A 101 11.93 -15.91 6.46
N VAL A 102 11.02 -15.08 5.95
CA VAL A 102 9.60 -15.43 5.82
C VAL A 102 9.38 -16.08 4.46
N GLU A 103 9.46 -17.41 4.42
CA GLU A 103 9.41 -18.19 3.18
C GLU A 103 7.98 -18.47 2.72
N GLU A 104 7.04 -18.58 3.66
CA GLU A 104 5.62 -18.83 3.36
C GLU A 104 4.69 -18.29 4.44
N ILE A 105 3.43 -18.17 4.09
CA ILE A 105 2.34 -17.86 5.02
C ILE A 105 1.18 -18.80 4.75
N ASN A 106 0.78 -19.57 5.77
CA ASN A 106 -0.40 -20.40 5.71
C ASN A 106 -1.63 -19.61 6.21
N TYR A 107 -2.67 -19.53 5.38
CA TYR A 107 -3.91 -18.86 5.75
C TYR A 107 -5.11 -19.53 5.08
N LYS A 108 -6.13 -19.89 5.90
CA LYS A 108 -7.35 -20.60 5.46
C LYS A 108 -7.04 -21.88 4.66
N GLY A 109 -6.04 -22.65 5.09
CA GLY A 109 -5.63 -23.91 4.44
C GLY A 109 -4.90 -23.74 3.11
N ILE A 110 -4.53 -22.50 2.74
CA ILE A 110 -3.78 -22.19 1.51
C ILE A 110 -2.40 -21.69 1.89
N THR A 111 -1.36 -22.19 1.21
CA THR A 111 0.01 -21.72 1.33
C THR A 111 0.27 -20.58 0.35
N TYR A 112 0.73 -19.44 0.86
CA TYR A 112 1.14 -18.26 0.09
C TYR A 112 2.65 -18.11 0.17
N VAL A 113 3.26 -17.91 -0.98
CA VAL A 113 4.71 -17.73 -1.13
C VAL A 113 5.05 -16.27 -1.46
N PRO A 114 6.30 -15.84 -1.20
CA PRO A 114 6.72 -14.49 -1.52
C PRO A 114 6.46 -14.12 -2.99
N ALA A 115 5.90 -12.95 -3.23
CA ALA A 115 5.56 -12.48 -4.57
C ALA A 115 6.40 -11.26 -4.99
N ALA A 116 6.38 -10.18 -4.22
CA ALA A 116 7.12 -8.98 -4.56
C ALA A 116 7.42 -8.12 -3.33
N PHE A 117 8.57 -7.47 -3.31
CA PHE A 117 8.87 -6.41 -2.37
C PHE A 117 8.32 -5.08 -2.88
N THR A 118 7.86 -4.26 -1.95
CA THR A 118 7.57 -2.84 -2.18
C THR A 118 8.28 -2.01 -1.12
N GLU A 119 8.99 -1.00 -1.53
CA GLU A 119 9.72 -0.07 -0.66
C GLU A 119 9.32 1.36 -1.01
N TYR A 120 9.12 2.21 -0.01
CA TYR A 120 8.81 3.62 -0.22
C TYR A 120 9.05 4.43 1.06
N GLU A 121 9.16 5.74 0.91
CA GLU A 121 9.19 6.70 2.01
C GLU A 121 7.79 7.26 2.26
N ARG A 122 7.34 7.24 3.51
CA ARG A 122 6.02 7.73 3.90
C ARG A 122 6.11 8.89 4.86
N SER A 123 5.52 10.00 4.47
CA SER A 123 5.23 11.15 5.33
C SER A 123 3.79 11.06 5.86
N TYR A 124 3.57 11.59 7.06
CA TYR A 124 2.30 11.47 7.78
C TYR A 124 1.82 12.84 8.23
N PHE A 125 0.60 13.18 7.86
CA PHE A 125 -0.02 14.45 8.19
C PHE A 125 -1.44 14.27 8.69
N SER A 126 -1.91 15.22 9.50
CA SER A 126 -3.34 15.46 9.71
C SER A 126 -3.75 16.73 8.98
N LEU A 127 -4.93 16.72 8.40
CA LEU A 127 -5.57 17.89 7.81
C LEU A 127 -7.02 17.88 8.32
N LYS A 128 -7.34 18.79 9.24
CA LYS A 128 -8.60 18.74 9.99
C LYS A 128 -8.79 17.33 10.63
N SER A 129 -9.91 16.66 10.36
CA SER A 129 -10.20 15.31 10.87
C SER A 129 -9.59 14.17 10.03
N ALA A 130 -8.99 14.47 8.87
CA ALA A 130 -8.43 13.47 7.99
C ALA A 130 -6.96 13.16 8.31
N ARG A 131 -6.59 11.89 8.19
CA ARG A 131 -5.19 11.48 8.14
C ARG A 131 -4.74 11.37 6.70
N ILE A 132 -3.65 12.06 6.39
CA ILE A 132 -3.04 12.06 5.06
C ILE A 132 -1.69 11.37 5.13
N THR A 133 -1.40 10.52 4.15
CA THR A 133 -0.07 9.97 3.95
C THR A 133 0.40 10.24 2.53
N ILE A 134 1.68 10.58 2.39
CA ILE A 134 2.32 10.79 1.09
C ILE A 134 3.44 9.76 0.96
N ASP A 135 3.32 8.90 -0.04
CA ASP A 135 4.30 7.87 -0.37
C ASP A 135 5.14 8.32 -1.56
N ARG A 136 6.45 8.41 -1.36
CA ARG A 136 7.46 8.81 -2.36
C ARG A 136 8.46 7.70 -2.61
N ASN A 137 9.21 7.81 -3.70
CA ASN A 137 10.33 6.90 -4.02
C ASN A 137 9.89 5.44 -4.01
N ILE A 138 8.74 5.16 -4.65
CA ILE A 138 8.15 3.83 -4.63
C ILE A 138 8.96 2.92 -5.56
N LYS A 139 9.51 1.86 -4.97
CA LYS A 139 10.31 0.84 -5.65
C LYS A 139 9.69 -0.53 -5.48
N PHE A 140 9.72 -1.31 -6.55
CA PHE A 140 9.31 -2.72 -6.59
C PHE A 140 10.51 -3.59 -6.89
N THR A 141 10.63 -4.72 -6.19
CA THR A 141 11.71 -5.69 -6.41
C THR A 141 11.12 -7.08 -6.47
N SER A 142 11.53 -7.85 -7.48
CA SER A 142 11.13 -9.26 -7.62
C SER A 142 11.69 -10.10 -6.48
N HIS A 143 11.00 -11.20 -6.17
CA HIS A 143 11.50 -12.20 -5.23
C HIS A 143 12.09 -13.39 -6.00
N GLN A 144 13.18 -13.98 -5.49
CA GLN A 144 13.86 -15.14 -6.08
C GLN A 144 12.95 -16.35 -6.30
N PHE A 145 11.87 -16.44 -5.54
CA PHE A 145 10.84 -17.47 -5.72
C PHE A 145 10.09 -17.35 -7.06
N ARG A 146 10.15 -16.18 -7.72
CA ARG A 146 9.40 -15.85 -8.94
C ARG A 146 10.27 -15.69 -10.16
N THR A 147 11.55 -15.45 -9.97
CA THR A 147 12.52 -15.24 -11.05
C THR A 147 13.94 -15.47 -10.56
N LEU A 148 14.78 -16.03 -11.42
CA LEU A 148 16.21 -16.26 -11.14
C LEU A 148 16.99 -14.95 -11.02
N PHE A 149 16.54 -13.89 -11.70
CA PHE A 149 17.22 -12.61 -11.70
C PHE A 149 16.43 -11.58 -10.90
N LYS A 150 17.16 -10.79 -10.10
CA LYS A 150 16.59 -9.68 -9.37
C LYS A 150 16.16 -8.58 -10.36
N ASN A 151 14.85 -8.38 -10.47
CA ASN A 151 14.27 -7.29 -11.24
C ASN A 151 13.86 -6.16 -10.31
N VAL A 152 14.22 -4.92 -10.66
CA VAL A 152 13.89 -3.72 -9.90
C VAL A 152 13.19 -2.72 -10.83
N LYS A 153 12.00 -2.27 -10.43
CA LYS A 153 11.23 -1.25 -11.15
C LYS A 153 10.83 -0.13 -10.22
N PHE A 154 10.76 1.08 -10.75
CA PHE A 154 10.34 2.27 -10.02
C PHE A 154 8.94 2.71 -10.45
N PHE A 155 8.24 3.35 -9.53
CA PHE A 155 7.00 4.06 -9.82
C PHE A 155 7.29 5.56 -9.66
N GLU A 156 7.38 6.25 -10.77
CA GLU A 156 7.85 7.64 -10.87
C GLU A 156 6.90 8.69 -10.28
N LYS A 157 5.70 8.27 -9.89
CA LYS A 157 4.71 9.13 -9.26
C LYS A 157 4.63 8.88 -7.77
N ASN A 158 4.09 9.84 -7.05
CA ASN A 158 3.80 9.76 -5.62
C ASN A 158 2.34 9.35 -5.40
N ILE A 159 2.05 8.81 -4.21
CA ILE A 159 0.70 8.46 -3.81
C ILE A 159 0.31 9.30 -2.60
N ILE A 160 -0.73 10.10 -2.74
CA ILE A 160 -1.39 10.78 -1.63
C ILE A 160 -2.60 9.92 -1.24
N GLU A 161 -2.67 9.52 0.03
CA GLU A 161 -3.76 8.71 0.57
C GLU A 161 -4.46 9.46 1.70
N TYR A 162 -5.76 9.62 1.57
CA TYR A 162 -6.64 10.25 2.56
C TYR A 162 -7.45 9.18 3.27
N LYS A 163 -7.53 9.29 4.61
CA LYS A 163 -8.30 8.36 5.47
C LYS A 163 -9.18 9.16 6.43
N ASN A 164 -10.34 8.59 6.76
CA ASN A 164 -11.29 9.13 7.73
C ASN A 164 -11.91 10.48 7.33
N MET A 165 -12.18 10.70 6.04
CA MET A 165 -12.89 11.90 5.60
C MET A 165 -14.40 11.68 5.71
N PRO A 166 -15.14 12.58 6.35
CA PRO A 166 -16.59 12.45 6.53
C PRO A 166 -17.39 12.59 5.24
N ALA A 167 -16.91 13.38 4.26
CA ALA A 167 -17.58 13.54 2.98
C ALA A 167 -16.58 13.81 1.84
N PHE A 168 -16.86 13.28 0.65
CA PHE A 168 -16.06 13.49 -0.56
C PHE A 168 -15.98 14.99 -0.94
N ASN A 169 -17.06 15.71 -0.79
CA ASN A 169 -17.18 17.14 -1.15
C ASN A 169 -16.21 18.05 -0.40
N GLU A 170 -15.76 17.69 0.81
CA GLU A 170 -14.72 18.42 1.50
C GLU A 170 -13.32 18.12 0.96
N VAL A 171 -13.14 16.92 0.39
CA VAL A 171 -11.87 16.48 -0.20
C VAL A 171 -11.63 17.15 -1.55
N GLU A 172 -12.68 17.32 -2.36
CA GLU A 172 -12.59 17.97 -3.68
C GLU A 172 -12.01 19.37 -3.61
N LYS A 173 -12.25 20.10 -2.53
CA LYS A 173 -11.64 21.44 -2.32
C LYS A 173 -10.11 21.40 -2.24
N TYR A 174 -9.55 20.24 -1.90
CA TYR A 174 -8.10 20.04 -1.73
C TYR A 174 -7.50 19.20 -2.85
N LEU A 175 -8.33 18.58 -3.69
CA LEU A 175 -7.96 17.65 -4.72
C LEU A 175 -8.41 18.15 -6.09
N GLU A 176 -7.48 18.67 -6.85
CA GLU A 176 -7.72 19.01 -8.26
C GLU A 176 -7.82 17.75 -9.16
N LYS A 177 -7.91 16.56 -8.57
CA LYS A 177 -7.91 15.26 -9.27
C LYS A 177 -8.91 14.28 -8.68
N ASN A 178 -9.50 13.46 -9.53
CA ASN A 178 -10.35 12.36 -9.12
C ASN A 178 -9.54 11.25 -8.42
N PRO A 179 -10.08 10.65 -7.36
CA PRO A 179 -9.48 9.49 -6.72
C PRO A 179 -9.35 8.31 -7.68
N VAL A 180 -8.25 7.57 -7.51
CA VAL A 180 -7.97 6.39 -8.33
C VAL A 180 -7.94 5.11 -7.50
N SER A 181 -8.30 4.00 -8.12
CA SER A 181 -8.06 2.67 -7.55
C SER A 181 -6.60 2.30 -7.76
N PHE A 182 -5.77 2.49 -6.74
CA PHE A 182 -4.34 2.17 -6.78
C PHE A 182 -3.96 1.10 -5.76
N SER A 183 -3.16 0.13 -6.19
CA SER A 183 -2.63 -0.93 -5.35
C SER A 183 -1.15 -1.14 -5.63
N LYS A 184 -0.27 -0.84 -4.65
CA LYS A 184 1.16 -1.11 -4.77
C LYS A 184 1.47 -2.56 -5.13
N TYR A 185 0.70 -3.52 -4.58
CA TYR A 185 0.85 -4.93 -4.91
C TYR A 185 0.55 -5.22 -6.38
N ASN A 186 -0.62 -4.79 -6.87
CA ASN A 186 -0.99 -5.04 -8.27
C ASN A 186 0.01 -4.39 -9.24
N THR A 187 0.38 -3.14 -8.97
CA THR A 187 1.38 -2.42 -9.78
C THR A 187 2.74 -3.11 -9.75
N ALA A 188 3.14 -3.68 -8.60
CA ALA A 188 4.39 -4.45 -8.50
C ALA A 188 4.34 -5.70 -9.39
N ILE A 189 3.27 -6.50 -9.34
CA ILE A 189 3.12 -7.69 -10.17
C ILE A 189 3.12 -7.32 -11.65
N GLU A 190 2.38 -6.28 -12.03
CA GLU A 190 2.32 -5.80 -13.42
C GLU A 190 3.70 -5.41 -13.94
N LYS A 191 4.40 -4.52 -13.23
CA LYS A 191 5.71 -4.00 -13.66
C LYS A 191 6.83 -5.04 -13.61
N LEU A 192 6.79 -5.97 -12.69
CA LEU A 192 7.87 -6.95 -12.50
C LEU A 192 7.74 -8.19 -13.37
N TYR A 193 6.51 -8.62 -13.69
CA TYR A 193 6.27 -9.93 -14.26
C TYR A 193 5.37 -9.96 -15.50
N LEU A 194 4.48 -8.96 -15.69
CA LEU A 194 3.48 -9.01 -16.75
C LEU A 194 3.75 -8.04 -17.89
N TYR A 195 4.32 -6.87 -17.60
CA TYR A 195 4.66 -5.88 -18.62
C TYR A 195 6.18 -5.83 -18.79
N ASN A 196 6.69 -6.51 -19.82
CA ASN A 196 8.00 -6.18 -20.36
C ASN A 196 7.85 -4.84 -21.09
N GLU A 197 8.31 -3.75 -20.48
CA GLU A 197 8.55 -2.52 -21.23
C GLU A 197 9.54 -2.87 -22.34
N LYS A 198 9.09 -2.85 -23.60
CA LYS A 198 9.94 -2.97 -24.80
C LYS A 198 10.81 -1.74 -24.92
#